data_0b8e40709288caa7a66e8755327f9298
#
_entry.id   0b8e40709288caa7a66e8755327f9298
#
_cell.length_a   1.000
_cell.length_b   1.000
_cell.length_c   1.000
_cell.angle_alpha   90.00
_cell.angle_beta   90.00
_cell.angle_gamma   90.00
#
_symmetry.space_group_name_H-M   'P 1'
#
loop_
_entity.id
_entity.type
_entity.pdbx_description
1 polymer ?
#
loop_
_entity_poly.entity_id
_entity_poly.type
_entity_poly.pdbx_seq_one_letter_code
_entity_poly.pdbx_strand_id
1 'polypeptide(L)'
;MNSEMLKQWYKKHNIEQRSINGFWTYLDNWRKEDEDFDFDYGEMDSRLIELDVHKIQFTHLFDYDDFIDVILRIYYNEEHIGSYKSVYTLDGEDEDDILKFEDNRFIKILVETTNNSIEIAEKALKEGIPNQVVEKITGLKSSLIADIKCKIS
;
A
#
# COMPACT_ATOMS: atom_id res chain seq x y z
N MET A 1 -8.53 26.36 9.99
CA MET A 1 -7.52 25.50 10.63
C MET A 1 -6.17 25.74 9.94
N ASN A 2 -5.15 26.09 10.68
CA ASN A 2 -3.82 26.28 10.14
C ASN A 2 -3.00 24.98 10.16
N SER A 3 -1.83 25.01 9.55
CA SER A 3 -0.95 23.83 9.42
C SER A 3 -0.56 23.20 10.78
N GLU A 4 -0.29 24.03 11.79
CA GLU A 4 0.09 23.54 13.13
C GLU A 4 -1.09 22.86 13.83
N MET A 5 -2.27 23.43 13.76
CA MET A 5 -3.52 22.84 14.31
C MET A 5 -3.81 21.49 13.63
N LEU A 6 -3.61 21.42 12.31
CA LEU A 6 -3.82 20.18 11.54
C LEU A 6 -2.85 19.08 11.95
N LYS A 7 -1.57 19.42 12.16
CA LYS A 7 -0.56 18.48 12.67
C LYS A 7 -0.88 17.97 14.08
N GLN A 8 -1.34 18.86 14.97
CA GLN A 8 -1.74 18.48 16.31
C GLN A 8 -2.96 17.56 16.29
N TRP A 9 -3.97 17.88 15.48
CA TRP A 9 -5.15 17.06 15.27
C TRP A 9 -4.77 15.66 14.78
N TYR A 10 -3.91 15.59 13.79
CA TYR A 10 -3.41 14.34 13.20
C TYR A 10 -2.77 13.41 14.25
N LYS A 11 -1.92 13.98 15.09
CA LYS A 11 -1.27 13.24 16.18
C LYS A 11 -2.26 12.83 17.27
N LYS A 12 -3.11 13.77 17.70
CA LYS A 12 -4.11 13.54 18.76
C LYS A 12 -5.02 12.37 18.45
N HIS A 13 -5.46 12.25 17.21
CA HIS A 13 -6.39 11.22 16.78
C HIS A 13 -5.73 9.96 16.21
N ASN A 14 -4.39 9.87 16.26
CA ASN A 14 -3.61 8.73 15.74
C ASN A 14 -3.97 8.40 14.28
N ILE A 15 -4.09 9.42 13.47
CA ILE A 15 -4.66 9.35 12.13
C ILE A 15 -3.81 8.50 11.18
N GLU A 16 -2.47 8.58 11.27
CA GLU A 16 -1.57 7.78 10.42
C GLU A 16 -1.87 6.29 10.53
N GLN A 17 -1.85 5.76 11.75
CA GLN A 17 -2.09 4.35 11.98
C GLN A 17 -3.52 3.94 11.60
N ARG A 18 -4.49 4.80 11.87
CA ARG A 18 -5.90 4.54 11.52
C ARG A 18 -6.10 4.51 10.00
N SER A 19 -5.49 5.43 9.28
CA SER A 19 -5.54 5.45 7.80
C SER A 19 -4.86 4.23 7.19
N ILE A 20 -3.71 3.83 7.72
CA ILE A 20 -3.01 2.60 7.30
C ILE A 20 -3.88 1.38 7.56
N ASN A 21 -4.45 1.25 8.74
CA ASN A 21 -5.35 0.13 9.07
C ASN A 21 -6.60 0.13 8.20
N GLY A 22 -7.15 1.29 7.90
CA GLY A 22 -8.29 1.45 6.99
C GLY A 22 -7.98 0.95 5.59
N PHE A 23 -6.81 1.29 5.07
CA PHE A 23 -6.35 0.77 3.77
C PHE A 23 -6.32 -0.76 3.75
N TRP A 24 -5.69 -1.39 4.74
CA TRP A 24 -5.60 -2.85 4.78
C TRP A 24 -6.96 -3.52 4.90
N THR A 25 -7.85 -2.97 5.70
CA THR A 25 -9.23 -3.45 5.82
C THR A 25 -9.97 -3.34 4.49
N TYR A 26 -9.85 -2.20 3.80
CA TYR A 26 -10.47 -1.98 2.50
C TYR A 26 -9.95 -2.98 1.45
N LEU A 27 -8.63 -3.10 1.34
CA LEU A 27 -8.00 -4.02 0.38
C LEU A 27 -8.38 -5.48 0.65
N ASP A 28 -8.35 -5.91 1.91
CA ASP A 28 -8.71 -7.28 2.29
C ASP A 28 -10.18 -7.59 1.96
N ASN A 29 -11.09 -6.66 2.23
CA ASN A 29 -12.49 -6.80 1.90
C ASN A 29 -12.71 -6.84 0.39
N TRP A 30 -12.06 -5.94 -0.36
CA TRP A 30 -12.16 -5.94 -1.82
C TRP A 30 -11.69 -7.26 -2.42
N ARG A 31 -10.55 -7.77 -1.98
CA ARG A 31 -10.02 -9.06 -2.46
C ARG A 31 -10.94 -10.25 -2.14
N LYS A 32 -11.67 -10.19 -1.03
CA LYS A 32 -12.64 -11.25 -0.65
C LYS A 32 -13.95 -11.17 -1.42
N GLU A 33 -14.42 -9.95 -1.70
CA GLU A 33 -15.72 -9.70 -2.33
C GLU A 33 -15.67 -9.77 -3.85
N ASP A 34 -14.53 -9.41 -4.45
CA ASP A 34 -14.32 -9.37 -5.89
C ASP A 34 -13.52 -10.59 -6.35
N GLU A 35 -14.22 -11.57 -6.93
CA GLU A 35 -13.60 -12.80 -7.45
C GLU A 35 -12.62 -12.53 -8.60
N ASP A 36 -12.76 -11.41 -9.30
CA ASP A 36 -11.91 -11.03 -10.43
C ASP A 36 -10.71 -10.18 -10.02
N PHE A 37 -10.54 -9.87 -8.73
CA PHE A 37 -9.46 -9.01 -8.27
C PHE A 37 -8.08 -9.48 -8.74
N ASP A 38 -7.75 -10.75 -8.51
CA ASP A 38 -6.45 -11.32 -8.89
C ASP A 38 -6.29 -11.44 -10.41
N PHE A 39 -7.41 -11.59 -11.14
CA PHE A 39 -7.39 -11.55 -12.60
C PHE A 39 -7.08 -10.14 -13.13
N ASP A 40 -7.66 -9.11 -12.52
CA ASP A 40 -7.50 -7.73 -12.95
C ASP A 40 -6.17 -7.10 -12.55
N TYR A 41 -5.67 -7.43 -11.35
CA TYR A 41 -4.49 -6.79 -10.75
C TYR A 41 -3.30 -7.74 -10.51
N GLY A 42 -3.49 -9.05 -10.72
CA GLY A 42 -2.52 -10.07 -10.35
C GLY A 42 -2.57 -10.46 -8.88
N GLU A 43 -1.86 -11.51 -8.51
CA GLU A 43 -1.75 -11.98 -7.14
C GLU A 43 -0.72 -11.13 -6.38
N MET A 44 -1.17 -10.02 -5.77
CA MET A 44 -0.31 -9.12 -5.02
C MET A 44 0.24 -9.78 -3.76
N ASP A 45 1.54 -9.63 -3.56
CA ASP A 45 2.20 -9.97 -2.30
C ASP A 45 2.15 -8.75 -1.37
N SER A 46 1.43 -8.87 -0.26
CA SER A 46 1.24 -7.78 0.71
C SER A 46 2.55 -7.24 1.29
N ARG A 47 3.63 -8.03 1.31
CA ARG A 47 4.96 -7.60 1.77
C ARG A 47 5.58 -6.54 0.87
N LEU A 48 5.13 -6.43 -0.37
CA LEU A 48 5.64 -5.49 -1.37
C LEU A 48 4.81 -4.22 -1.47
N ILE A 49 3.71 -4.14 -0.73
CA ILE A 49 2.89 -2.94 -0.65
C ILE A 49 3.47 -2.01 0.41
N GLU A 50 3.80 -0.80 0.01
CA GLU A 50 4.25 0.28 0.87
C GLU A 50 3.28 1.45 0.81
N LEU A 51 3.03 2.08 1.94
CA LEU A 51 2.12 3.21 2.08
C LEU A 51 2.90 4.42 2.57
N ASP A 52 2.62 5.57 1.98
CA ASP A 52 3.22 6.84 2.36
C ASP A 52 2.14 7.92 2.51
N VAL A 53 2.16 8.65 3.63
CA VAL A 53 1.25 9.78 3.84
C VAL A 53 1.66 10.92 2.90
N HIS A 54 0.84 11.13 1.89
CA HIS A 54 1.13 12.16 0.90
C HIS A 54 0.58 13.53 1.30
N LYS A 55 -0.65 13.55 1.85
CA LYS A 55 -1.36 14.80 2.03
C LYS A 55 -2.40 14.70 3.13
N ILE A 56 -2.53 15.78 3.90
CA ILE A 56 -3.65 16.03 4.82
C ILE A 56 -4.28 17.34 4.39
N GLN A 57 -5.59 17.36 4.24
CA GLN A 57 -6.31 18.53 3.76
C GLN A 57 -7.56 18.78 4.58
N PHE A 58 -7.68 19.99 5.15
CA PHE A 58 -8.93 20.50 5.70
C PHE A 58 -9.81 20.97 4.55
N THR A 59 -11.08 20.54 4.56
CA THR A 59 -12.08 20.93 3.57
C THR A 59 -13.27 21.56 4.24
N HIS A 60 -13.62 22.77 3.80
CA HIS A 60 -14.83 23.47 4.18
C HIS A 60 -15.81 23.49 3.02
N LEU A 61 -17.00 22.97 3.24
CA LEU A 61 -18.11 23.05 2.28
C LEU A 61 -19.24 23.89 2.88
N PHE A 62 -19.75 24.88 2.13
CA PHE A 62 -20.74 25.83 2.64
C PHE A 62 -22.05 25.18 3.09
N ASP A 63 -22.44 24.07 2.46
CA ASP A 63 -23.72 23.39 2.73
C ASP A 63 -23.55 22.07 3.51
N TYR A 64 -22.33 21.75 3.96
CA TYR A 64 -22.00 20.50 4.64
C TYR A 64 -21.05 20.74 5.80
N ASP A 65 -20.92 19.75 6.67
CA ASP A 65 -19.96 19.80 7.76
C ASP A 65 -18.51 19.80 7.23
N ASP A 66 -17.64 20.43 7.98
CA ASP A 66 -16.20 20.42 7.68
C ASP A 66 -15.62 19.04 7.91
N PHE A 67 -14.64 18.69 7.09
CA PHE A 67 -13.95 17.41 7.20
C PHE A 67 -12.46 17.51 6.86
N ILE A 68 -11.73 16.46 7.20
CA ILE A 68 -10.31 16.34 6.93
C ILE A 68 -10.07 15.10 6.07
N ASP A 69 -9.46 15.31 4.91
CA ASP A 69 -9.00 14.24 4.02
C ASP A 69 -7.56 13.86 4.35
N VAL A 70 -7.28 12.58 4.42
CA VAL A 70 -5.92 12.03 4.51
C VAL A 70 -5.67 11.14 3.32
N ILE A 71 -4.63 11.44 2.55
CA ILE A 71 -4.31 10.73 1.32
C ILE A 71 -3.00 9.98 1.50
N LEU A 72 -3.07 8.65 1.35
CA LEU A 72 -1.90 7.78 1.27
C LEU A 72 -1.60 7.48 -0.20
N ARG A 73 -0.32 7.48 -0.56
CA ARG A 73 0.15 6.87 -1.81
C ARG A 73 0.43 5.40 -1.59
N ILE A 74 0.11 4.60 -2.58
CA ILE A 74 0.30 3.15 -2.56
C ILE A 74 1.39 2.80 -3.57
N TYR A 75 2.40 2.07 -3.09
CA TYR A 75 3.49 1.55 -3.91
C TYR A 75 3.48 0.04 -3.89
N TYR A 76 3.83 -0.57 -5.00
CA TYR A 76 4.08 -1.99 -5.11
C TYR A 76 5.47 -2.21 -5.71
N ASN A 77 6.33 -2.88 -4.97
CA ASN A 77 7.73 -3.06 -5.36
C ASN A 77 8.38 -1.73 -5.82
N GLU A 78 8.18 -0.67 -5.04
CA GLU A 78 8.68 0.72 -5.24
C GLU A 78 8.00 1.53 -6.36
N GLU A 79 7.08 0.93 -7.12
CA GLU A 79 6.33 1.63 -8.15
C GLU A 79 4.98 2.14 -7.63
N HIS A 80 4.65 3.40 -7.92
CA HIS A 80 3.38 4.00 -7.54
C HIS A 80 2.23 3.33 -8.29
N ILE A 81 1.26 2.78 -7.56
CA ILE A 81 0.13 2.05 -8.13
C ILE A 81 -1.24 2.65 -7.81
N GLY A 82 -1.32 3.60 -6.91
CA GLY A 82 -2.60 4.18 -6.55
C GLY A 82 -2.57 5.04 -5.31
N SER A 83 -3.76 5.36 -4.83
CA SER A 83 -3.97 6.15 -3.62
C SER A 83 -5.14 5.63 -2.80
N TYR A 84 -5.06 5.88 -1.51
CA TYR A 84 -6.14 5.64 -0.57
C TYR A 84 -6.46 6.95 0.16
N LYS A 85 -7.72 7.32 0.15
CA LYS A 85 -8.20 8.51 0.85
C LYS A 85 -9.12 8.08 2.00
N SER A 86 -8.83 8.54 3.18
CA SER A 86 -9.72 8.45 4.34
C SER A 86 -10.24 9.82 4.70
N VAL A 87 -11.51 9.89 5.08
CA VAL A 87 -12.22 11.13 5.42
C VAL A 87 -12.63 11.07 6.89
N TYR A 88 -12.34 12.13 7.62
CA TYR A 88 -12.64 12.24 9.05
C TYR A 88 -13.43 13.50 9.37
N THR A 89 -14.29 13.43 10.38
CA THR A 89 -14.86 14.62 10.99
C THR A 89 -13.78 15.40 11.76
N LEU A 90 -14.07 16.64 12.14
CA LEU A 90 -13.16 17.43 12.99
C LEU A 90 -12.93 16.80 14.36
N ASP A 91 -13.88 16.00 14.84
CA ASP A 91 -13.77 15.25 16.10
C ASP A 91 -12.95 13.96 15.97
N GLY A 92 -12.50 13.65 14.76
CA GLY A 92 -11.68 12.47 14.47
C GLY A 92 -12.46 11.18 14.21
N GLU A 93 -13.76 11.27 13.96
CA GLU A 93 -14.60 10.13 13.58
C GLU A 93 -14.38 9.78 12.10
N ASP A 94 -14.43 8.50 11.78
CA ASP A 94 -14.37 8.02 10.39
C ASP A 94 -15.68 8.34 9.66
N GLU A 95 -15.59 8.97 8.50
CA GLU A 95 -16.75 9.32 7.65
C GLU A 95 -16.83 8.47 6.41
N ASP A 96 -15.72 8.36 5.67
CA ASP A 96 -15.67 7.67 4.36
C ASP A 96 -14.26 7.27 4.02
N ASP A 97 -14.12 6.32 3.08
CA ASP A 97 -12.83 5.99 2.50
C ASP A 97 -12.96 5.54 1.04
N ILE A 98 -11.92 5.79 0.26
CA ILE A 98 -11.87 5.44 -1.16
C ILE A 98 -10.47 4.95 -1.52
N LEU A 99 -10.39 3.73 -2.07
CA LEU A 99 -9.17 3.20 -2.65
C LEU A 99 -9.27 3.27 -4.17
N LYS A 100 -8.26 3.87 -4.81
CA LYS A 100 -8.15 3.95 -6.28
C LYS A 100 -6.81 3.41 -6.72
N PHE A 101 -6.82 2.39 -7.55
CA PHE A 101 -5.65 1.96 -8.30
C PHE A 101 -5.55 2.71 -9.64
N GLU A 102 -4.32 2.89 -10.11
CA GLU A 102 -4.01 3.38 -11.45
C GLU A 102 -4.41 2.34 -12.51
N ASP A 103 -3.84 2.41 -13.72
CA ASP A 103 -4.16 1.47 -14.80
C ASP A 103 -3.96 0.02 -14.36
N ASN A 104 -5.04 -0.77 -14.36
CA ASN A 104 -5.02 -2.16 -13.93
C ASN A 104 -4.10 -3.04 -14.78
N ARG A 105 -3.94 -2.75 -16.07
CA ARG A 105 -3.05 -3.51 -16.96
C ARG A 105 -1.58 -3.31 -16.57
N PHE A 106 -1.20 -2.08 -16.25
CA PHE A 106 0.14 -1.78 -15.76
C PHE A 106 0.40 -2.51 -14.43
N ILE A 107 -0.53 -2.44 -13.49
CA ILE A 107 -0.42 -3.08 -12.18
C ILE A 107 -0.32 -4.59 -12.33
N LYS A 108 -1.14 -5.19 -13.17
CA LYS A 108 -1.09 -6.64 -13.44
C LYS A 108 0.27 -7.09 -13.97
N ILE A 109 0.81 -6.37 -14.95
CA ILE A 109 2.15 -6.66 -15.49
C ILE A 109 3.22 -6.52 -14.40
N LEU A 110 3.17 -5.46 -13.61
CA LEU A 110 4.10 -5.23 -12.51
C LEU A 110 4.05 -6.36 -11.49
N VAL A 111 2.85 -6.77 -11.07
CA VAL A 111 2.66 -7.84 -10.08
C VAL A 111 3.15 -9.19 -10.63
N GLU A 112 2.76 -9.54 -11.84
CA GLU A 112 3.18 -10.80 -12.48
C GLU A 112 4.69 -10.87 -12.70
N THR A 113 5.30 -9.78 -13.17
CA THR A 113 6.77 -9.70 -13.35
C THR A 113 7.49 -9.83 -12.02
N THR A 114 6.97 -9.19 -10.97
CA THR A 114 7.53 -9.27 -9.62
C THR A 114 7.40 -10.68 -9.05
N ASN A 115 6.26 -11.35 -9.25
CA ASN A 115 6.06 -12.73 -8.80
C ASN A 115 7.03 -13.69 -9.50
N ASN A 116 7.30 -13.50 -10.80
CA ASN A 116 8.31 -14.26 -11.51
C ASN A 116 9.71 -14.04 -10.92
N SER A 117 10.06 -12.82 -10.55
CA SER A 117 11.33 -12.50 -9.89
C SER A 117 11.46 -13.17 -8.52
N ILE A 118 10.37 -13.23 -7.75
CA ILE A 118 10.33 -13.95 -6.46
C ILE A 118 10.56 -15.44 -6.67
N GLU A 119 9.93 -16.04 -7.67
CA GLU A 119 10.10 -17.46 -8.00
C GLU A 119 11.55 -17.78 -8.40
N ILE A 120 12.17 -16.92 -9.21
CA ILE A 120 13.59 -17.03 -9.57
C ILE A 120 14.47 -16.93 -8.33
N ALA A 121 14.17 -15.97 -7.43
CA ALA A 121 14.91 -15.81 -6.18
C ALA A 121 14.83 -17.06 -5.29
N GLU A 122 13.64 -17.64 -5.15
CA GLU A 122 13.45 -18.87 -4.37
C GLU A 122 14.30 -20.02 -4.92
N LYS A 123 14.29 -20.24 -6.23
CA LYS A 123 15.08 -21.28 -6.89
C LYS A 123 16.57 -21.05 -6.70
N ALA A 124 17.04 -19.82 -6.93
CA ALA A 124 18.45 -19.47 -6.79
C ALA A 124 18.97 -19.66 -5.35
N LEU A 125 18.18 -19.25 -4.35
CA LEU A 125 18.53 -19.42 -2.95
C LEU A 125 18.57 -20.91 -2.53
N LYS A 126 17.66 -21.72 -3.04
CA LYS A 126 17.67 -23.17 -2.81
C LYS A 126 18.92 -23.85 -3.40
N GLU A 127 19.43 -23.34 -4.50
CA GLU A 127 20.68 -23.79 -5.13
C GLU A 127 21.93 -23.23 -4.41
N GLY A 128 21.78 -22.46 -3.35
CA GLY A 128 22.90 -21.92 -2.59
C GLY A 128 23.56 -20.69 -3.20
N ILE A 129 22.92 -20.01 -4.13
CA ILE A 129 23.44 -18.77 -4.71
C ILE A 129 23.42 -17.68 -3.64
N PRO A 130 24.53 -16.89 -3.48
CA PRO A 130 24.61 -15.84 -2.48
C PRO A 130 23.53 -14.77 -2.65
N ASN A 131 23.02 -14.23 -1.53
CA ASN A 131 21.97 -13.21 -1.52
C ASN A 131 22.28 -12.02 -2.43
N GLN A 132 23.52 -11.52 -2.41
CA GLN A 132 23.93 -10.37 -3.24
C GLN A 132 23.81 -10.64 -4.74
N VAL A 133 24.06 -11.88 -5.17
CA VAL A 133 23.91 -12.29 -6.58
C VAL A 133 22.43 -12.38 -6.93
N VAL A 134 21.61 -12.93 -6.04
CA VAL A 134 20.16 -13.00 -6.23
C VAL A 134 19.53 -11.61 -6.34
N GLU A 135 19.96 -10.65 -5.53
CA GLU A 135 19.54 -9.26 -5.64
C GLU A 135 19.82 -8.66 -7.02
N LYS A 136 21.02 -8.90 -7.54
CA LYS A 136 21.41 -8.42 -8.88
C LYS A 136 20.61 -9.06 -10.01
N ILE A 137 20.32 -10.35 -9.91
CA ILE A 137 19.58 -11.09 -10.94
C ILE A 137 18.11 -10.67 -10.96
N THR A 138 17.50 -10.51 -9.78
CA THR A 138 16.04 -10.31 -9.63
C THR A 138 15.62 -8.86 -9.48
N GLY A 139 16.52 -7.98 -9.06
CA GLY A 139 16.21 -6.60 -8.71
C GLY A 139 15.37 -6.46 -7.43
N LEU A 140 15.17 -7.54 -6.68
CA LEU A 140 14.41 -7.51 -5.42
C LEU A 140 15.25 -6.91 -4.30
N LYS A 141 14.58 -6.27 -3.33
CA LYS A 141 15.23 -5.68 -2.14
C LYS A 141 15.88 -6.74 -1.27
N SER A 142 16.99 -6.37 -0.61
CA SER A 142 17.71 -7.24 0.34
C SER A 142 16.80 -7.78 1.44
N SER A 143 15.89 -6.96 1.97
CA SER A 143 14.95 -7.37 3.01
C SER A 143 14.01 -8.47 2.54
N LEU A 144 13.51 -8.37 1.31
CA LEU A 144 12.64 -9.41 0.72
C LEU A 144 13.41 -10.69 0.46
N ILE A 145 14.64 -10.61 -0.06
CA ILE A 145 15.52 -11.76 -0.25
C ILE A 145 15.76 -12.48 1.09
N ALA A 146 16.02 -11.74 2.15
CA ALA A 146 16.19 -12.30 3.50
C ALA A 146 14.93 -13.03 3.99
N ASP A 147 13.76 -12.45 3.77
CA ASP A 147 12.46 -13.06 4.12
C ASP A 147 12.21 -14.36 3.35
N ILE A 148 12.49 -14.36 2.05
CA ILE A 148 12.38 -15.55 1.19
C ILE A 148 13.32 -16.64 1.71
N LYS A 149 14.56 -16.30 2.01
CA LYS A 149 15.56 -17.24 2.52
C LYS A 149 15.13 -17.88 3.83
N CYS A 150 14.56 -17.10 4.75
CA CYS A 150 14.04 -17.62 6.01
C CYS A 150 12.93 -18.65 5.81
N LYS A 151 12.07 -18.46 4.81
CA LYS A 151 10.95 -19.37 4.52
C LYS A 151 11.37 -20.69 3.90
N ILE A 152 12.46 -20.71 3.14
CA ILE A 152 12.95 -21.91 2.45
C ILE A 152 13.98 -22.72 3.23
N SER A 153 14.47 -22.17 4.36
CA SER A 153 15.44 -22.86 5.23
C SER A 153 14.83 -23.71 6.33
#